data_2780791f3549e03e6341ef6a91eb88c7
#
_entry.id   2780791f3549e03e6341ef6a91eb88c7
#
_cell.length_a   1.000
_cell.length_b   1.000
_cell.length_c   1.000
_cell.angle_alpha   90.00
_cell.angle_beta   90.00
_cell.angle_gamma   90.00
#
_symmetry.space_group_name_H-M   'P 1'
#
loop_
_entity.id
_entity.type
_entity.pdbx_description
1 polymer ?
#
loop_
_entity_poly.entity_id
_entity_poly.type
_entity_poly.pdbx_seq_one_letter_code
_entity_poly.pdbx_strand_id
1 'polypeptide(L)'
;MIKTVLVVDDDDILRKTLSNGLRNEGFNILSANSAEQADEILSRISVDAIVLDRMMSGLDGLSFLQNIRKRGNQTPVLMLTAMTGSENTIDGLSCGANDYLAKPFQFRELVLRLNNIIPNKPQETTKLPPEICIINDEFFIINPQTKDKTLLNLSKEEKKLLTQLTTPIGNISPAAPMVAKRLRMKINLVSSTLDIITIRGQGYKLLAHTDK
;
A
#
# COMPACT_ATOMS: atom_id res chain seq x y z
N MET A 1 6.98 0.49 -2.35
CA MET A 1 6.63 1.18 -3.62
C MET A 1 6.19 2.60 -3.33
N ILE A 2 6.61 3.56 -4.16
CA ILE A 2 6.15 4.95 -4.07
C ILE A 2 4.69 4.99 -4.55
N LYS A 3 3.80 5.58 -3.76
CA LYS A 3 2.38 5.70 -4.09
C LYS A 3 2.17 6.83 -5.10
N THR A 4 1.34 6.57 -6.12
CA THR A 4 1.00 7.56 -7.15
C THR A 4 -0.36 8.17 -6.84
N VAL A 5 -0.42 9.50 -6.73
CA VAL A 5 -1.64 10.25 -6.43
C VAL A 5 -1.93 11.20 -7.58
N LEU A 6 -3.19 11.23 -8.02
CA LEU A 6 -3.70 12.20 -8.98
C LEU A 6 -4.36 13.37 -8.23
N VAL A 7 -3.86 14.59 -8.45
CA VAL A 7 -4.44 15.82 -7.91
C VAL A 7 -5.26 16.50 -9.00
N VAL A 8 -6.55 16.69 -8.76
CA VAL A 8 -7.51 17.28 -9.71
C VAL A 8 -8.14 18.53 -9.08
N ASP A 9 -7.83 19.69 -9.60
CA ASP A 9 -8.29 20.98 -9.09
C ASP A 9 -8.08 22.01 -10.22
N ASP A 10 -9.04 22.90 -10.50
CA ASP A 10 -8.91 23.91 -11.55
C ASP A 10 -8.13 25.15 -11.09
N ASP A 11 -7.97 25.35 -9.77
CA ASP A 11 -7.07 26.36 -9.21
C ASP A 11 -5.60 25.95 -9.39
N ASP A 12 -4.93 26.60 -10.31
CA ASP A 12 -3.52 26.36 -10.64
C ASP A 12 -2.58 26.52 -9.44
N ILE A 13 -2.86 27.48 -8.55
CA ILE A 13 -2.00 27.78 -7.40
C ILE A 13 -2.15 26.66 -6.36
N LEU A 14 -3.38 26.31 -6.03
CA LEU A 14 -3.67 25.23 -5.08
C LEU A 14 -3.16 23.89 -5.60
N ARG A 15 -3.44 23.57 -6.88
CA ARG A 15 -2.98 22.33 -7.51
C ARG A 15 -1.46 22.20 -7.49
N LYS A 16 -0.71 23.25 -7.82
CA LYS A 16 0.76 23.27 -7.75
C LYS A 16 1.27 23.13 -6.32
N THR A 17 0.65 23.84 -5.36
CA THR A 17 1.01 23.80 -3.94
C THR A 17 0.82 22.40 -3.38
N LEU A 18 -0.32 21.77 -3.62
CA LEU A 18 -0.62 20.41 -3.21
C LEU A 18 0.35 19.41 -3.85
N SER A 19 0.57 19.53 -5.16
CA SER A 19 1.47 18.64 -5.88
C SER A 19 2.91 18.69 -5.33
N ASN A 20 3.42 19.88 -5.05
CA ASN A 20 4.77 20.04 -4.51
C ASN A 20 4.86 19.53 -3.06
N GLY A 21 3.87 19.87 -2.22
CA GLY A 21 3.81 19.39 -0.85
C GLY A 21 3.78 17.85 -0.79
N LEU A 22 2.90 17.22 -1.58
CA LEU A 22 2.78 15.76 -1.60
C LEU A 22 4.03 15.06 -2.17
N ARG A 23 4.73 15.66 -3.14
CA ARG A 23 6.05 15.12 -3.59
C ARG A 23 7.08 15.13 -2.45
N ASN A 24 7.08 16.18 -1.62
CA ASN A 24 7.99 16.25 -0.46
C ASN A 24 7.65 15.19 0.60
N GLU A 25 6.38 14.74 0.68
CA GLU A 25 5.95 13.62 1.52
C GLU A 25 6.21 12.23 0.89
N GLY A 26 6.86 12.19 -0.28
CA GLY A 26 7.28 10.95 -0.92
C GLY A 26 6.27 10.32 -1.88
N PHE A 27 5.21 11.04 -2.27
CA PHE A 27 4.28 10.59 -3.29
C PHE A 27 4.78 10.89 -4.71
N ASN A 28 4.47 10.02 -5.66
CA ASN A 28 4.53 10.34 -7.07
C ASN A 28 3.23 11.06 -7.46
N ILE A 29 3.32 12.24 -8.08
CA ILE A 29 2.15 13.09 -8.32
C ILE A 29 1.92 13.30 -9.81
N LEU A 30 0.72 12.93 -10.24
CA LEU A 30 0.10 13.37 -11.48
C LEU A 30 -0.88 14.51 -11.16
N SER A 31 -1.12 15.41 -12.08
CA SER A 31 -2.04 16.54 -11.88
C SER A 31 -2.91 16.79 -13.10
N ALA A 32 -4.16 17.14 -12.86
CA ALA A 32 -5.14 17.53 -13.87
C ALA A 32 -5.83 18.82 -13.45
N ASN A 33 -6.13 19.69 -14.40
CA ASN A 33 -6.83 20.93 -14.16
C ASN A 33 -8.33 20.84 -14.48
N SER A 34 -8.80 19.68 -14.92
CA SER A 34 -10.21 19.42 -15.22
C SER A 34 -10.54 17.93 -15.09
N ALA A 35 -11.82 17.61 -15.06
CA ALA A 35 -12.34 16.26 -15.05
C ALA A 35 -11.96 15.49 -16.33
N GLU A 36 -11.96 16.15 -17.49
CA GLU A 36 -11.60 15.54 -18.77
C GLU A 36 -10.14 15.13 -18.81
N GLN A 37 -9.24 16.00 -18.33
CA GLN A 37 -7.82 15.68 -18.24
C GLN A 37 -7.55 14.56 -17.22
N ALA A 38 -8.28 14.58 -16.09
CA ALA A 38 -8.20 13.50 -15.11
C ALA A 38 -8.65 12.16 -15.70
N ASP A 39 -9.70 12.16 -16.49
CA ASP A 39 -10.22 10.99 -17.19
C ASP A 39 -9.21 10.41 -18.19
N GLU A 40 -8.58 11.29 -18.97
CA GLU A 40 -7.52 10.89 -19.90
C GLU A 40 -6.35 10.23 -19.18
N ILE A 41 -5.92 10.78 -18.04
CA ILE A 41 -4.86 10.19 -17.22
C ILE A 41 -5.28 8.81 -16.70
N LEU A 42 -6.48 8.71 -16.11
CA LEU A 42 -6.98 7.46 -15.53
C LEU A 42 -7.22 6.35 -16.57
N SER A 43 -7.44 6.72 -17.82
CA SER A 43 -7.56 5.75 -18.91
C SER A 43 -6.23 5.07 -19.28
N ARG A 44 -5.11 5.71 -18.94
CA ARG A 44 -3.75 5.26 -19.33
C ARG A 44 -2.91 4.80 -18.14
N ILE A 45 -3.16 5.35 -16.95
CA ILE A 45 -2.30 5.17 -15.77
C ILE A 45 -3.16 4.84 -14.57
N SER A 46 -2.82 3.74 -13.89
CA SER A 46 -3.42 3.42 -12.59
C SER A 46 -2.78 4.26 -11.50
N VAL A 47 -3.60 4.86 -10.64
CA VAL A 47 -3.17 5.65 -9.48
C VAL A 47 -3.65 5.00 -8.19
N ASP A 48 -2.94 5.25 -7.08
CA ASP A 48 -3.27 4.68 -5.77
C ASP A 48 -4.36 5.49 -5.04
N ALA A 49 -4.50 6.79 -5.35
CA ALA A 49 -5.58 7.65 -4.87
C ALA A 49 -5.77 8.88 -5.76
N ILE A 50 -6.90 9.55 -5.58
CA ILE A 50 -7.24 10.81 -6.23
C ILE A 50 -7.56 11.84 -5.13
N VAL A 51 -6.94 13.01 -5.19
CA VAL A 51 -7.36 14.21 -4.46
C VAL A 51 -8.15 15.05 -5.46
N LEU A 52 -9.44 15.25 -5.20
CA LEU A 52 -10.40 15.80 -6.17
C LEU A 52 -11.09 17.03 -5.59
N ASP A 53 -10.98 18.16 -6.25
CA ASP A 53 -11.82 19.29 -5.89
C ASP A 53 -13.27 19.04 -6.29
N ARG A 54 -14.19 19.39 -5.41
CA ARG A 54 -15.63 19.31 -5.68
C ARG A 54 -16.07 20.39 -6.67
N MET A 55 -15.56 21.60 -6.49
CA MET A 55 -16.01 22.80 -7.21
C MET A 55 -15.02 23.13 -8.32
N MET A 56 -15.18 22.53 -9.47
CA MET A 56 -14.37 22.82 -10.66
C MET A 56 -15.25 23.46 -11.75
N SER A 57 -14.63 24.27 -12.59
CA SER A 57 -15.27 24.79 -13.81
C SER A 57 -15.58 23.64 -14.79
N GLY A 58 -16.74 23.66 -15.42
CA GLY A 58 -17.18 22.60 -16.34
C GLY A 58 -17.84 21.42 -15.60
N LEU A 59 -17.32 20.21 -15.74
CA LEU A 59 -17.83 19.04 -15.02
C LEU A 59 -17.36 19.09 -13.56
N ASP A 60 -18.32 19.22 -12.61
CA ASP A 60 -18.00 19.25 -11.19
C ASP A 60 -17.42 17.91 -10.70
N GLY A 61 -16.62 17.98 -9.61
CA GLY A 61 -15.91 16.83 -9.09
C GLY A 61 -16.82 15.67 -8.66
N LEU A 62 -18.03 15.97 -8.18
CA LEU A 62 -18.98 14.95 -7.76
C LEU A 62 -19.50 14.16 -8.95
N SER A 63 -19.91 14.85 -10.01
CA SER A 63 -20.34 14.24 -11.27
C SER A 63 -19.22 13.43 -11.92
N PHE A 64 -17.98 13.93 -11.87
CA PHE A 64 -16.82 13.18 -12.32
C PHE A 64 -16.63 11.89 -11.54
N LEU A 65 -16.69 11.95 -10.19
CA LEU A 65 -16.57 10.79 -9.32
C LEU A 65 -17.64 9.74 -9.65
N GLN A 66 -18.90 10.15 -9.78
CA GLN A 66 -20.00 9.25 -10.15
C GLN A 66 -19.73 8.55 -11.49
N ASN A 67 -19.21 9.29 -12.47
CA ASN A 67 -18.90 8.76 -13.80
C ASN A 67 -17.80 7.71 -13.77
N ILE A 68 -16.73 7.93 -13.02
CA ILE A 68 -15.65 6.93 -12.89
C ILE A 68 -16.11 5.71 -12.11
N ARG A 69 -16.97 5.88 -11.08
CA ARG A 69 -17.58 4.75 -10.33
C ARG A 69 -18.50 3.90 -11.20
N LYS A 70 -19.35 4.51 -12.02
CA LYS A 70 -20.21 3.78 -12.99
C LYS A 70 -19.39 2.93 -13.97
N ARG A 71 -18.17 3.35 -14.29
CA ARG A 71 -17.23 2.59 -15.15
C ARG A 71 -16.40 1.54 -14.39
N GLY A 72 -16.70 1.33 -13.10
CA GLY A 72 -16.04 0.31 -12.28
C GLY A 72 -14.71 0.75 -11.65
N ASN A 73 -14.30 2.01 -11.82
CA ASN A 73 -13.09 2.51 -11.18
C ASN A 73 -13.32 2.67 -9.67
N GLN A 74 -12.58 1.93 -8.86
CA GLN A 74 -12.67 1.92 -7.40
C GLN A 74 -11.49 2.65 -6.72
N THR A 75 -10.70 3.40 -7.48
CA THR A 75 -9.58 4.18 -6.92
C THR A 75 -10.07 5.06 -5.77
N PRO A 76 -9.41 5.03 -4.61
CA PRO A 76 -9.77 5.87 -3.47
C PRO A 76 -9.76 7.35 -3.80
N VAL A 77 -10.77 8.07 -3.33
CA VAL A 77 -10.94 9.51 -3.58
C VAL A 77 -11.06 10.26 -2.26
N LEU A 78 -10.18 11.24 -2.05
CA LEU A 78 -10.30 12.29 -1.06
C LEU A 78 -10.91 13.52 -1.74
N MET A 79 -12.15 13.86 -1.39
CA MET A 79 -12.85 15.01 -1.94
C MET A 79 -12.52 16.28 -1.15
N LEU A 80 -12.06 17.33 -1.83
CA LEU A 80 -11.90 18.66 -1.25
C LEU A 80 -13.20 19.45 -1.46
N THR A 81 -13.73 20.07 -0.41
CA THR A 81 -15.02 20.78 -0.49
C THR A 81 -15.01 22.11 0.26
N ALA A 82 -15.62 23.13 -0.28
CA ALA A 82 -15.85 24.40 0.41
C ALA A 82 -17.05 24.36 1.37
N MET A 83 -17.83 23.25 1.37
CA MET A 83 -19.06 23.14 2.15
C MET A 83 -18.82 22.56 3.55
N THR A 84 -19.17 23.34 4.56
CA THR A 84 -19.22 22.91 5.97
C THR A 84 -20.68 22.67 6.34
N GLY A 85 -21.05 21.39 6.60
CA GLY A 85 -22.40 21.03 7.06
C GLY A 85 -22.67 19.53 6.95
N SER A 86 -23.46 19.00 7.92
CA SER A 86 -23.76 17.58 8.04
C SER A 86 -24.57 16.98 6.87
N GLU A 87 -25.41 17.79 6.21
CA GLU A 87 -26.24 17.33 5.09
C GLU A 87 -25.40 16.98 3.83
N ASN A 88 -24.32 17.72 3.59
CA ASN A 88 -23.45 17.48 2.45
C ASN A 88 -22.48 16.29 2.63
N THR A 89 -22.22 15.90 3.87
CA THR A 89 -21.41 14.71 4.18
C THR A 89 -22.19 13.42 3.86
N ILE A 90 -23.50 13.42 4.05
CA ILE A 90 -24.38 12.28 3.75
C ILE A 90 -24.55 12.10 2.24
N ASP A 91 -24.77 13.18 1.50
CA ASP A 91 -24.87 13.13 0.04
C ASP A 91 -23.55 12.70 -0.60
N GLY A 92 -22.44 13.14 -0.04
CA GLY A 92 -21.12 12.84 -0.54
C GLY A 92 -20.70 11.39 -0.32
N LEU A 93 -20.95 10.79 0.85
CA LEU A 93 -20.68 9.38 1.13
C LEU A 93 -21.53 8.46 0.24
N SER A 94 -22.74 8.89 -0.14
CA SER A 94 -23.60 8.18 -1.10
C SER A 94 -23.02 8.18 -2.53
N CYS A 95 -22.10 9.10 -2.86
CA CYS A 95 -21.54 9.26 -4.20
C CYS A 95 -20.22 8.50 -4.42
N GLY A 96 -19.72 7.78 -3.43
CA GLY A 96 -18.58 6.88 -3.59
C GLY A 96 -17.20 7.50 -3.35
N ALA A 97 -17.10 8.66 -2.68
CA ALA A 97 -15.85 9.16 -2.11
C ALA A 97 -15.46 8.36 -0.86
N ASN A 98 -14.17 8.26 -0.59
CA ASN A 98 -13.66 7.52 0.56
C ASN A 98 -13.48 8.41 1.78
N ASP A 99 -13.22 9.70 1.59
CA ASP A 99 -13.16 10.70 2.66
C ASP A 99 -13.36 12.11 2.08
N TYR A 100 -13.64 13.08 2.96
CA TYR A 100 -13.88 14.47 2.64
C TYR A 100 -13.00 15.38 3.49
N LEU A 101 -12.52 16.48 2.89
CA LEU A 101 -11.74 17.49 3.58
C LEU A 101 -12.27 18.88 3.23
N ALA A 102 -12.78 19.59 4.24
CA ALA A 102 -13.31 20.95 4.08
C ALA A 102 -12.20 21.96 3.85
N LYS A 103 -12.37 22.86 2.87
CA LYS A 103 -11.54 24.04 2.66
C LYS A 103 -12.02 25.18 3.60
N PRO A 104 -11.12 25.92 4.31
CA PRO A 104 -9.65 25.78 4.32
C PRO A 104 -9.18 24.63 5.21
N PHE A 105 -8.14 23.94 4.82
CA PHE A 105 -7.57 22.80 5.56
C PHE A 105 -6.06 22.98 5.82
N GLN A 106 -5.56 22.24 6.80
CA GLN A 106 -4.13 22.13 7.02
C GLN A 106 -3.55 21.04 6.11
N PHE A 107 -2.40 21.32 5.48
CA PHE A 107 -1.75 20.36 4.59
C PHE A 107 -1.45 19.02 5.28
N ARG A 108 -1.07 19.07 6.57
CA ARG A 108 -0.83 17.84 7.37
C ARG A 108 -2.10 16.98 7.50
N GLU A 109 -3.27 17.59 7.63
CA GLU A 109 -4.54 16.86 7.69
C GLU A 109 -4.82 16.15 6.37
N LEU A 110 -4.60 16.83 5.25
CA LEU A 110 -4.73 16.22 3.91
C LEU A 110 -3.84 14.98 3.79
N VAL A 111 -2.57 15.07 4.18
CA VAL A 111 -1.62 13.94 4.13
C VAL A 111 -2.10 12.77 5.00
N LEU A 112 -2.56 13.04 6.22
CA LEU A 112 -3.07 11.99 7.12
C LEU A 112 -4.30 11.28 6.53
N ARG A 113 -5.28 12.04 6.03
CA ARG A 113 -6.49 11.50 5.41
C ARG A 113 -6.18 10.71 4.14
N LEU A 114 -5.30 11.25 3.30
CA LEU A 114 -4.84 10.58 2.09
C LEU A 114 -4.18 9.23 2.40
N ASN A 115 -3.31 9.16 3.41
CA ASN A 115 -2.69 7.92 3.85
C ASN A 115 -3.72 6.91 4.41
N ASN A 116 -4.80 7.38 5.04
CA ASN A 116 -5.84 6.52 5.57
C ASN A 116 -6.71 5.89 4.48
N ILE A 117 -7.00 6.62 3.39
CA ILE A 117 -7.83 6.12 2.30
C ILE A 117 -7.04 5.33 1.26
N ILE A 118 -5.76 5.68 1.07
CA ILE A 118 -4.93 4.84 0.21
C ILE A 118 -4.91 3.45 0.85
N PRO A 119 -5.49 2.44 0.20
CA PRO A 119 -5.30 1.11 0.71
C PRO A 119 -3.77 0.98 0.82
N ASN A 120 -3.26 0.83 2.03
CA ASN A 120 -2.05 0.06 2.10
C ASN A 120 -2.44 -1.15 1.28
N LYS A 121 -2.03 -1.17 -0.05
CA LYS A 121 -2.15 -2.42 -0.82
C LYS A 121 -1.77 -3.43 0.21
N PRO A 122 -2.68 -4.34 0.64
CA PRO A 122 -2.30 -5.21 1.71
C PRO A 122 -0.92 -5.62 1.25
N GLN A 123 0.14 -5.07 1.97
CA GLN A 123 1.48 -5.55 1.73
C GLN A 123 1.16 -6.98 1.70
N GLU A 124 1.04 -7.57 0.46
CA GLU A 124 0.43 -8.86 0.20
C GLU A 124 0.51 -9.58 1.48
N THR A 125 -0.63 -9.61 2.23
CA THR A 125 -0.64 -9.78 3.68
C THR A 125 0.24 -10.92 3.83
N THR A 126 1.45 -10.68 4.25
CA THR A 126 2.59 -11.50 3.96
C THR A 126 2.07 -12.87 4.22
N LYS A 127 1.49 -13.48 3.19
CA LYS A 127 1.13 -14.87 3.27
C LYS A 127 2.50 -15.44 3.43
N LEU A 128 2.87 -15.58 4.72
CA LEU A 128 4.02 -16.36 5.11
C LEU A 128 4.01 -17.52 4.13
N PRO A 129 5.12 -17.89 3.51
CA PRO A 129 5.11 -19.03 2.62
C PRO A 129 4.14 -20.02 3.22
N PRO A 130 3.16 -20.57 2.51
CA PRO A 130 2.06 -21.34 3.11
C PRO A 130 2.54 -22.37 4.14
N GLU A 131 3.84 -22.63 4.11
CA GLU A 131 4.56 -23.48 5.06
C GLU A 131 4.97 -22.78 6.35
N ILE A 132 4.88 -21.46 6.49
CA ILE A 132 5.23 -20.74 7.73
C ILE A 132 3.99 -20.15 8.37
N CYS A 133 3.80 -20.38 9.67
CA CYS A 133 2.81 -19.65 10.46
C CYS A 133 3.42 -19.14 11.78
N ILE A 134 2.80 -18.09 12.33
CA ILE A 134 3.17 -17.51 13.62
C ILE A 134 2.01 -17.77 14.57
N ILE A 135 2.33 -18.36 15.73
CA ILE A 135 1.38 -18.59 16.82
C ILE A 135 2.05 -18.13 18.11
N ASN A 136 1.45 -17.18 18.81
CA ASN A 136 1.98 -16.60 20.06
C ASN A 136 3.43 -16.13 19.94
N ASP A 137 3.75 -15.42 18.87
CA ASP A 137 5.10 -14.91 18.55
C ASP A 137 6.18 -15.99 18.34
N GLU A 138 5.76 -17.23 18.12
CA GLU A 138 6.62 -18.35 17.74
C GLU A 138 6.37 -18.77 16.29
N PHE A 139 7.46 -19.11 15.59
CA PHE A 139 7.42 -19.56 14.20
C PHE A 139 7.28 -21.06 14.11
N PHE A 140 6.34 -21.51 13.27
CA PHE A 140 6.13 -22.92 12.95
C PHE A 140 6.27 -23.13 11.45
N ILE A 141 6.85 -24.25 11.06
CA ILE A 141 6.81 -24.77 9.70
C ILE A 141 5.65 -25.76 9.60
N ILE A 142 4.83 -25.60 8.56
CA ILE A 142 3.73 -26.49 8.23
C ILE A 142 4.20 -27.42 7.12
N ASN A 143 4.15 -28.71 7.37
CA ASN A 143 4.39 -29.69 6.32
C ASN A 143 3.26 -29.59 5.27
N PRO A 144 3.54 -29.35 3.99
CA PRO A 144 2.49 -29.16 2.98
C PRO A 144 1.63 -30.41 2.76
N GLN A 145 2.17 -31.60 3.02
CA GLN A 145 1.50 -32.89 2.80
C GLN A 145 0.70 -33.33 4.03
N THR A 146 1.32 -33.37 5.21
CA THR A 146 0.69 -33.87 6.45
C THR A 146 -0.06 -32.80 7.22
N LYS A 147 0.17 -31.50 6.92
CA LYS A 147 -0.33 -30.34 7.67
C LYS A 147 0.16 -30.24 9.12
N ASP A 148 1.14 -31.07 9.48
CA ASP A 148 1.77 -31.00 10.80
C ASP A 148 2.54 -29.70 10.96
N LYS A 149 2.54 -29.17 12.20
CA LYS A 149 3.23 -27.93 12.54
C LYS A 149 4.45 -28.27 13.39
N THR A 150 5.62 -27.91 12.90
CA THR A 150 6.89 -28.07 13.64
C THR A 150 7.38 -26.72 14.13
N LEU A 151 7.59 -26.58 15.43
CA LEU A 151 8.13 -25.35 16.04
C LEU A 151 9.58 -25.12 15.59
N LEU A 152 9.87 -23.91 15.13
CA LEU A 152 11.23 -23.44 14.91
C LEU A 152 11.78 -22.82 16.19
N ASN A 153 12.70 -23.51 16.85
CA ASN A 153 13.41 -22.96 18.02
C ASN A 153 14.42 -21.89 17.57
N LEU A 154 13.98 -20.64 17.50
CA LEU A 154 14.76 -19.50 17.02
C LEU A 154 15.26 -18.62 18.17
N SER A 155 16.51 -18.15 18.06
CA SER A 155 17.01 -17.08 18.91
C SER A 155 16.32 -15.75 18.55
N LYS A 156 16.45 -14.75 19.40
CA LYS A 156 15.87 -13.41 19.18
C LYS A 156 16.34 -12.78 17.86
N GLU A 157 17.63 -12.95 17.50
CA GLU A 157 18.18 -12.43 16.24
C GLU A 157 17.69 -13.22 15.02
N GLU A 158 17.53 -14.55 15.15
CA GLU A 158 16.99 -15.39 14.09
C GLU A 158 15.51 -15.11 13.85
N LYS A 159 14.70 -14.89 14.91
CA LYS A 159 13.31 -14.44 14.80
C LYS A 159 13.24 -13.09 14.07
N LYS A 160 14.06 -12.12 14.48
CA LYS A 160 14.13 -10.80 13.82
C LYS A 160 14.47 -10.92 12.35
N LEU A 161 15.47 -11.73 12.00
CA LEU A 161 15.85 -11.96 10.60
C LEU A 161 14.69 -12.60 9.82
N LEU A 162 14.09 -13.68 10.34
CA LEU A 162 12.99 -14.36 9.65
C LEU A 162 11.79 -13.44 9.44
N THR A 163 11.43 -12.63 10.43
CA THR A 163 10.40 -11.59 10.27
C THR A 163 10.74 -10.63 9.15
N GLN A 164 11.98 -10.15 9.07
CA GLN A 164 12.41 -9.24 8.00
C GLN A 164 12.38 -9.88 6.61
N LEU A 165 12.71 -11.17 6.50
CA LEU A 165 12.68 -11.91 5.24
C LEU A 165 11.27 -12.27 4.77
N THR A 166 10.31 -12.30 5.70
CA THR A 166 8.90 -12.65 5.44
C THR A 166 7.99 -11.43 5.35
N THR A 167 8.48 -10.23 5.68
CA THR A 167 7.66 -9.01 5.70
C THR A 167 8.29 -7.88 4.87
N PRO A 168 7.94 -7.74 3.57
CA PRO A 168 7.17 -8.66 2.71
C PRO A 168 7.95 -9.92 2.31
N ILE A 169 7.24 -10.96 1.87
CA ILE A 169 7.89 -12.16 1.31
C ILE A 169 8.79 -11.77 0.14
N GLY A 170 10.00 -12.34 0.13
CA GLY A 170 10.99 -12.03 -0.89
C GLY A 170 11.81 -10.78 -0.61
N ASN A 171 11.61 -10.16 0.55
CA ASN A 171 12.48 -9.07 1.02
C ASN A 171 13.92 -9.53 1.18
N ILE A 172 14.85 -8.60 0.94
CA ILE A 172 16.27 -8.82 1.18
C ILE A 172 16.64 -8.09 2.46
N SER A 173 17.22 -8.81 3.40
CA SER A 173 17.63 -8.22 4.68
C SER A 173 19.11 -8.48 4.95
N PRO A 174 19.86 -7.45 5.35
CA PRO A 174 21.21 -7.63 5.85
C PRO A 174 21.16 -8.36 7.21
N ALA A 175 22.06 -9.28 7.42
CA ALA A 175 22.23 -9.94 8.71
C ALA A 175 23.69 -10.39 8.90
N ALA A 176 24.09 -10.64 10.15
CA ALA A 176 25.36 -11.28 10.43
C ALA A 176 25.39 -12.68 9.78
N PRO A 177 26.46 -13.04 9.04
CA PRO A 177 26.52 -14.31 8.32
C PRO A 177 26.23 -15.54 9.18
N MET A 178 26.63 -15.52 10.44
CA MET A 178 26.39 -16.61 11.38
C MET A 178 24.91 -16.75 11.76
N VAL A 179 24.16 -15.65 11.85
CA VAL A 179 22.70 -15.67 12.13
C VAL A 179 21.97 -16.28 10.93
N ALA A 180 22.27 -15.81 9.73
CA ALA A 180 21.67 -16.35 8.51
C ALA A 180 22.02 -17.83 8.29
N LYS A 181 23.25 -18.25 8.57
CA LYS A 181 23.67 -19.65 8.47
C LYS A 181 22.90 -20.54 9.45
N ARG A 182 22.78 -20.13 10.71
CA ARG A 182 22.04 -20.90 11.73
C ARG A 182 20.55 -20.99 11.38
N LEU A 183 19.94 -19.86 10.95
CA LEU A 183 18.54 -19.85 10.55
C LEU A 183 18.30 -20.76 9.35
N ARG A 184 19.17 -20.73 8.33
CA ARG A 184 19.11 -21.65 7.17
C ARG A 184 19.15 -23.09 7.59
N MET A 185 20.10 -23.47 8.46
CA MET A 185 20.22 -24.85 8.96
C MET A 185 18.94 -25.31 9.65
N LYS A 186 18.32 -24.45 10.48
CA LYS A 186 17.09 -24.79 11.21
C LYS A 186 15.89 -24.95 10.26
N ILE A 187 15.77 -24.09 9.24
CA ILE A 187 14.72 -24.20 8.23
C ILE A 187 14.90 -25.50 7.43
N ASN A 188 16.10 -25.78 6.93
CA ASN A 188 16.38 -26.94 6.09
C ASN A 188 16.24 -28.29 6.84
N LEU A 189 16.28 -28.28 8.18
CA LEU A 189 15.99 -29.46 9.00
C LEU A 189 14.50 -29.85 8.99
N VAL A 190 13.60 -28.89 8.75
CA VAL A 190 12.14 -29.08 8.90
C VAL A 190 11.36 -28.80 7.61
N SER A 191 12.00 -28.23 6.59
CA SER A 191 11.40 -27.95 5.30
C SER A 191 12.37 -28.24 4.15
N SER A 192 11.89 -28.93 3.14
CA SER A 192 12.58 -29.12 1.85
C SER A 192 12.24 -28.06 0.80
N THR A 193 11.19 -27.28 1.06
CA THR A 193 10.63 -26.29 0.11
C THR A 193 11.09 -24.87 0.42
N LEU A 194 11.62 -24.60 1.62
CA LEU A 194 12.11 -23.29 2.04
C LEU A 194 13.62 -23.25 2.12
N ASP A 195 14.25 -22.20 1.58
CA ASP A 195 15.68 -21.94 1.73
C ASP A 195 16.00 -20.46 1.91
N ILE A 196 17.10 -20.16 2.57
CA ILE A 196 17.64 -18.82 2.69
C ILE A 196 18.86 -18.68 1.78
N ILE A 197 18.73 -17.92 0.73
CA ILE A 197 19.82 -17.66 -0.20
C ILE A 197 20.57 -16.38 0.13
N THR A 198 21.83 -16.31 -0.30
CA THR A 198 22.66 -15.10 -0.20
C THR A 198 22.55 -14.30 -1.49
N ILE A 199 22.17 -13.03 -1.38
CA ILE A 199 22.20 -12.06 -2.49
C ILE A 199 23.48 -11.24 -2.32
N ARG A 200 24.42 -11.42 -3.24
CA ARG A 200 25.77 -10.83 -3.16
C ARG A 200 25.71 -9.31 -3.02
N GLY A 201 26.32 -8.78 -1.99
CA GLY A 201 26.34 -7.33 -1.71
C GLY A 201 25.07 -6.73 -1.12
N GLN A 202 23.99 -7.50 -0.96
CA GLN A 202 22.70 -7.00 -0.48
C GLN A 202 22.21 -7.66 0.81
N GLY A 203 22.53 -8.94 1.04
CA GLY A 203 22.09 -9.66 2.22
C GLY A 203 21.51 -11.04 1.91
N TYR A 204 20.41 -11.37 2.58
CA TYR A 204 19.77 -12.69 2.52
C TYR A 204 18.31 -12.56 2.09
N LYS A 205 17.81 -13.60 1.43
CA LYS A 205 16.43 -13.70 0.97
C LYS A 205 15.86 -15.07 1.24
N LEU A 206 14.61 -15.15 1.71
CA LEU A 206 13.87 -16.40 1.82
C LEU A 206 13.26 -16.76 0.46
N LEU A 207 13.47 -17.99 0.01
CA LEU A 207 12.83 -18.57 -1.16
C LEU A 207 11.91 -19.71 -0.72
N ALA A 208 10.74 -19.79 -1.37
CA ALA A 208 9.91 -20.98 -1.34
C ALA A 208 10.02 -21.63 -2.73
N HIS A 209 10.47 -22.90 -2.76
CA HIS A 209 10.47 -23.69 -3.98
C HIS A 209 9.08 -24.32 -4.12
N THR A 210 8.35 -23.95 -5.16
CA THR A 210 7.20 -24.72 -5.58
C THR A 210 7.71 -26.01 -6.20
N ASP A 211 7.40 -27.15 -5.59
CA ASP A 211 7.62 -28.44 -6.26
C ASP A 211 6.97 -28.41 -7.63
N LYS A 212 7.76 -28.77 -8.63
CA LYS A 212 7.30 -28.95 -10.03
C LYS A 212 6.43 -30.17 -10.16
#